data_2d83a57d03ffd5a54387b3eb57ddb769
#
_entry.id   2d83a57d03ffd5a54387b3eb57ddb769
#
_cell.length_a   1.000
_cell.length_b   1.000
_cell.length_c   1.000
_cell.angle_alpha   90.00
_cell.angle_beta   90.00
_cell.angle_gamma   90.00
#
_symmetry.space_group_name_H-M   'P 1'
#
loop_
_entity.id
_entity.type
_entity.pdbx_description
1 polymer ?
#
loop_
_entity_poly.entity_id
_entity_poly.type
_entity_poly.pdbx_seq_one_letter_code
_entity_poly.pdbx_strand_id
1 'polypeptide(L)'
;MLESKLLRGNINFVVEQLKRRNFSFDVDEYNELENQRKIIQVQTQELQNLRNTKSKSIGQAKASGENIEPLLEEVSELGDKLNSAKDQLQEIQSKINEIVLSIPNIPHTSVPEGNSEDDNDEVFSWPEKGPATLDFEPKDHVDIGEMHGIDFAAAAKISGSRFVVITGKLAKLQRALTQFMLDHHTEKNGYTETYAPYLVNSDSLMGTGQLPKFEADLFKTHLHGEEGEARALYLIPTAEVPVTNLVRDSILKASDLPVKFVAHTPCFRSEAGSYGKDTRGLIRQHQFEKVELVQISKPSESYKILEELTSDAEGILQLLDLPYRKVVLCSGDLGFSSAKTYDLEVWLPGQNAYREISSCSCFEAFQARRMQLRWKNPETNETEFLHTLNGSGLAVGRTLVAVIENYQNADGSITIPKVLQGYMKGLTKIK
;
A
#
# COMPACT_ATOMS: atom_id res chain seq x y z
N MET A 1 -5.60 -8.08 6.01
CA MET A 1 -6.63 -9.15 5.92
C MET A 1 -7.76 -8.89 6.88
N LEU A 2 -8.96 -9.41 6.59
CA LEU A 2 -10.11 -9.33 7.50
C LEU A 2 -9.86 -10.14 8.79
N GLU A 3 -10.59 -9.81 9.83
CA GLU A 3 -10.50 -10.52 11.10
C GLU A 3 -11.12 -11.92 10.98
N SER A 4 -10.40 -12.97 11.40
CA SER A 4 -10.91 -14.34 11.32
C SER A 4 -12.15 -14.58 12.18
N LYS A 5 -12.31 -13.82 13.28
CA LYS A 5 -13.53 -13.88 14.12
C LYS A 5 -14.75 -13.35 13.35
N LEU A 6 -14.57 -12.28 12.56
CA LEU A 6 -15.63 -11.72 11.74
C LEU A 6 -16.08 -12.70 10.64
N LEU A 7 -15.12 -13.33 9.95
CA LEU A 7 -15.39 -14.34 8.92
C LEU A 7 -16.13 -15.56 9.47
N ARG A 8 -15.78 -16.01 10.69
CA ARG A 8 -16.43 -17.17 11.32
C ARG A 8 -17.76 -16.84 12.00
N GLY A 9 -17.92 -15.62 12.48
CA GLY A 9 -19.09 -15.23 13.30
C GLY A 9 -20.19 -14.49 12.55
N ASN A 10 -19.84 -13.78 11.47
CA ASN A 10 -20.79 -12.95 10.72
C ASN A 10 -20.46 -12.89 9.22
N ILE A 11 -20.35 -14.07 8.60
CA ILE A 11 -19.95 -14.19 7.19
C ILE A 11 -20.94 -13.49 6.24
N ASN A 12 -22.25 -13.49 6.55
CA ASN A 12 -23.25 -12.85 5.72
C ASN A 12 -23.03 -11.34 5.63
N PHE A 13 -22.70 -10.69 6.75
CA PHE A 13 -22.31 -9.28 6.75
C PHE A 13 -21.09 -9.03 5.85
N VAL A 14 -20.05 -9.87 5.95
CA VAL A 14 -18.87 -9.75 5.10
C VAL A 14 -19.25 -9.85 3.63
N VAL A 15 -20.07 -10.82 3.26
CA VAL A 15 -20.53 -11.00 1.86
C VAL A 15 -21.28 -9.77 1.36
N GLU A 16 -22.17 -9.18 2.16
CA GLU A 16 -22.90 -7.95 1.80
C GLU A 16 -21.93 -6.79 1.56
N GLN A 17 -20.96 -6.59 2.46
CA GLN A 17 -19.98 -5.52 2.29
C GLN A 17 -19.06 -5.74 1.08
N LEU A 18 -18.69 -6.99 0.78
CA LEU A 18 -17.87 -7.33 -0.38
C LEU A 18 -18.60 -7.17 -1.71
N LYS A 19 -19.93 -7.34 -1.73
CA LYS A 19 -20.77 -7.02 -2.91
C LYS A 19 -20.69 -5.54 -3.29
N ARG A 20 -20.58 -4.64 -2.32
CA ARG A 20 -20.36 -3.20 -2.58
C ARG A 20 -19.06 -2.92 -3.35
N ARG A 21 -18.09 -3.86 -3.29
CA ARG A 21 -16.81 -3.81 -4.01
C ARG A 21 -16.78 -4.64 -5.29
N ASN A 22 -17.94 -5.09 -5.78
CA ASN A 22 -18.04 -6.02 -6.91
C ASN A 22 -17.21 -7.29 -6.72
N PHE A 23 -17.00 -7.72 -5.45
CA PHE A 23 -16.23 -8.90 -5.10
C PHE A 23 -17.13 -10.06 -4.69
N SER A 24 -16.95 -11.20 -5.38
CA SER A 24 -17.63 -12.46 -5.04
C SER A 24 -16.74 -13.29 -4.12
N PHE A 25 -17.30 -13.73 -3.00
CA PHE A 25 -16.65 -14.58 -2.02
C PHE A 25 -17.33 -15.96 -1.98
N ASP A 26 -16.55 -17.02 -2.20
CA ASP A 26 -17.04 -18.38 -2.10
C ASP A 26 -17.16 -18.80 -0.63
N VAL A 27 -18.37 -18.63 -0.10
CA VAL A 27 -18.71 -18.92 1.30
C VAL A 27 -18.72 -20.43 1.57
N ASP A 28 -19.14 -21.22 0.61
CA ASP A 28 -19.29 -22.66 0.78
C ASP A 28 -17.91 -23.35 0.88
N GLU A 29 -16.98 -22.99 -0.01
CA GLU A 29 -15.60 -23.46 0.06
C GLU A 29 -14.92 -23.06 1.39
N TYR A 30 -15.06 -21.80 1.79
CA TYR A 30 -14.50 -21.33 3.05
C TYR A 30 -15.05 -22.08 4.26
N ASN A 31 -16.36 -22.27 4.33
CA ASN A 31 -17.03 -22.97 5.44
C ASN A 31 -16.65 -24.46 5.48
N GLU A 32 -16.52 -25.10 4.34
CA GLU A 32 -16.07 -26.49 4.25
C GLU A 32 -14.65 -26.65 4.83
N LEU A 33 -13.71 -25.80 4.40
CA LEU A 33 -12.34 -25.81 4.92
C LEU A 33 -12.27 -25.48 6.42
N GLU A 34 -13.06 -24.53 6.92
CA GLU A 34 -13.13 -24.21 8.36
C GLU A 34 -13.73 -25.38 9.17
N ASN A 35 -14.67 -26.12 8.63
CA ASN A 35 -15.21 -27.33 9.27
C ASN A 35 -14.17 -28.45 9.31
N GLN A 36 -13.48 -28.70 8.20
CA GLN A 36 -12.37 -29.67 8.15
C GLN A 36 -11.27 -29.29 9.15
N ARG A 37 -10.88 -28.00 9.18
CA ARG A 37 -9.88 -27.49 10.13
C ARG A 37 -10.28 -27.77 11.59
N LYS A 38 -11.55 -27.54 11.98
CA LYS A 38 -12.05 -27.84 13.33
C LYS A 38 -11.93 -29.30 13.68
N ILE A 39 -12.33 -30.20 12.78
CA ILE A 39 -12.29 -31.65 12.97
C ILE A 39 -10.85 -32.11 13.17
N ILE A 40 -9.95 -31.76 12.24
CA ILE A 40 -8.54 -32.16 12.31
C ILE A 40 -7.82 -31.52 13.51
N GLN A 41 -8.16 -30.29 13.90
CA GLN A 41 -7.59 -29.66 15.08
C GLN A 41 -7.94 -30.41 16.37
N VAL A 42 -9.20 -30.84 16.52
CA VAL A 42 -9.63 -31.65 17.67
C VAL A 42 -8.91 -33.00 17.68
N GLN A 43 -8.89 -33.69 16.53
CA GLN A 43 -8.17 -34.96 16.38
C GLN A 43 -6.68 -34.84 16.72
N THR A 44 -6.02 -33.79 16.23
CA THR A 44 -4.60 -33.51 16.55
C THR A 44 -4.38 -33.33 18.05
N GLN A 45 -5.28 -32.60 18.71
CA GLN A 45 -5.20 -32.38 20.15
C GLN A 45 -5.44 -33.68 20.94
N GLU A 46 -6.37 -34.52 20.53
CA GLU A 46 -6.65 -35.81 21.16
C GLU A 46 -5.46 -36.76 20.98
N LEU A 47 -4.90 -36.88 19.79
CA LEU A 47 -3.69 -37.69 19.53
C LEU A 47 -2.50 -37.20 20.36
N GLN A 48 -2.30 -35.89 20.48
CA GLN A 48 -1.24 -35.29 21.31
C GLN A 48 -1.43 -35.66 22.78
N ASN A 49 -2.65 -35.58 23.33
CA ASN A 49 -2.97 -35.92 24.72
C ASN A 49 -2.76 -37.42 24.96
N LEU A 50 -3.24 -38.28 24.05
CA LEU A 50 -3.10 -39.73 24.14
C LEU A 50 -1.62 -40.15 24.15
N ARG A 51 -0.83 -39.59 23.19
CA ARG A 51 0.62 -39.84 23.11
C ARG A 51 1.33 -39.41 24.41
N ASN A 52 0.99 -38.24 24.97
CA ASN A 52 1.58 -37.78 26.22
C ASN A 52 1.24 -38.70 27.40
N THR A 53 0.00 -39.18 27.45
CA THR A 53 -0.46 -40.12 28.50
C THR A 53 0.27 -41.46 28.40
N LYS A 54 0.36 -42.03 27.20
CA LYS A 54 1.06 -43.31 26.96
C LYS A 54 2.56 -43.17 27.20
N SER A 55 3.18 -42.06 26.85
CA SER A 55 4.60 -41.78 27.15
C SER A 55 4.86 -41.75 28.69
N LYS A 56 3.93 -41.23 29.49
CA LYS A 56 4.03 -41.30 30.98
C LYS A 56 3.90 -42.74 31.48
N SER A 57 3.03 -43.55 30.87
CA SER A 57 2.87 -44.98 31.28
C SER A 57 4.15 -45.79 31.02
N ILE A 58 4.94 -45.50 29.99
CA ILE A 58 6.26 -46.11 29.77
C ILE A 58 7.19 -45.87 30.96
N GLY A 59 7.24 -44.63 31.50
CA GLY A 59 8.02 -44.30 32.67
C GLY A 59 7.61 -45.12 33.90
N GLN A 60 6.31 -45.31 34.11
CA GLN A 60 5.76 -46.12 35.22
C GLN A 60 6.07 -47.61 35.04
N ALA A 61 5.80 -48.18 33.89
CA ALA A 61 6.09 -49.58 33.57
C ALA A 61 7.59 -49.89 33.71
N LYS A 62 8.46 -48.99 33.26
CA LYS A 62 9.90 -49.12 33.43
C LYS A 62 10.33 -49.14 34.89
N ALA A 63 9.70 -48.31 35.72
CA ALA A 63 9.95 -48.27 37.16
C ALA A 63 9.46 -49.54 37.90
N SER A 64 8.38 -50.19 37.37
CA SER A 64 7.82 -51.43 37.88
C SER A 64 8.51 -52.69 37.34
N GLY A 65 9.45 -52.57 36.40
CA GLY A 65 10.14 -53.72 35.77
C GLY A 65 9.31 -54.47 34.74
N GLU A 66 8.24 -53.85 34.24
CA GLU A 66 7.35 -54.45 33.24
C GLU A 66 7.96 -54.36 31.82
N ASN A 67 7.51 -55.20 30.87
CA ASN A 67 7.90 -55.13 29.47
C ASN A 67 7.33 -53.88 28.85
N ILE A 68 8.20 -52.93 28.39
CA ILE A 68 7.82 -51.66 27.79
C ILE A 68 7.74 -51.70 26.26
N GLU A 69 8.16 -52.77 25.56
CA GLU A 69 8.18 -52.87 24.11
C GLU A 69 6.80 -52.61 23.47
N PRO A 70 5.68 -53.19 23.95
CA PRO A 70 4.38 -52.88 23.38
C PRO A 70 3.93 -51.44 23.52
N LEU A 71 4.30 -50.81 24.65
CA LEU A 71 4.03 -49.40 24.89
C LEU A 71 4.87 -48.44 23.99
N LEU A 72 6.11 -48.83 23.69
CA LEU A 72 6.99 -48.10 22.79
C LEU A 72 6.43 -48.16 21.34
N GLU A 73 5.97 -49.34 20.88
CA GLU A 73 5.36 -49.52 19.57
C GLU A 73 4.07 -48.68 19.44
N GLU A 74 3.19 -48.74 20.46
CA GLU A 74 1.97 -47.91 20.49
C GLU A 74 2.25 -46.41 20.47
N VAL A 75 3.27 -45.93 21.20
CA VAL A 75 3.67 -44.52 21.19
C VAL A 75 4.28 -44.13 19.85
N SER A 76 4.98 -45.04 19.18
CA SER A 76 5.51 -44.81 17.83
C SER A 76 4.37 -44.63 16.81
N GLU A 77 3.38 -45.56 16.78
CA GLU A 77 2.20 -45.46 15.91
C GLU A 77 1.39 -44.18 16.17
N LEU A 78 1.24 -43.78 17.45
CA LEU A 78 0.57 -42.52 17.82
C LEU A 78 1.37 -41.31 17.33
N GLY A 79 2.70 -41.42 17.31
CA GLY A 79 3.60 -40.41 16.75
C GLY A 79 3.35 -40.18 15.25
N ASP A 80 3.27 -41.26 14.49
CA ASP A 80 3.02 -41.21 13.04
C ASP A 80 1.63 -40.65 12.71
N LYS A 81 0.59 -41.10 13.44
CA LYS A 81 -0.77 -40.57 13.30
C LYS A 81 -0.84 -39.07 13.63
N LEU A 82 -0.14 -38.64 14.68
CA LEU A 82 -0.08 -37.24 15.08
C LEU A 82 0.63 -36.38 14.02
N ASN A 83 1.73 -36.85 13.46
CA ASN A 83 2.44 -36.13 12.40
C ASN A 83 1.56 -35.99 11.16
N SER A 84 0.91 -37.07 10.71
CA SER A 84 -0.04 -37.03 9.59
C SER A 84 -1.20 -36.05 9.84
N ALA A 85 -1.77 -36.01 11.05
CA ALA A 85 -2.82 -35.07 11.40
C ALA A 85 -2.32 -33.61 11.42
N LYS A 86 -1.08 -33.37 11.87
CA LYS A 86 -0.45 -32.02 11.81
C LYS A 86 -0.24 -31.55 10.38
N ASP A 87 0.25 -32.42 9.50
CA ASP A 87 0.48 -32.10 8.08
C ASP A 87 -0.85 -31.76 7.38
N GLN A 88 -1.90 -32.53 7.63
CA GLN A 88 -3.24 -32.23 7.12
C GLN A 88 -3.78 -30.90 7.66
N LEU A 89 -3.59 -30.63 8.95
CA LEU A 89 -4.02 -29.37 9.56
C LEU A 89 -3.29 -28.18 8.92
N GLN A 90 -1.99 -28.31 8.68
CA GLN A 90 -1.19 -27.29 8.03
C GLN A 90 -1.64 -27.04 6.59
N GLU A 91 -1.92 -28.09 5.82
CA GLU A 91 -2.44 -27.96 4.45
C GLU A 91 -3.78 -27.20 4.41
N ILE A 92 -4.73 -27.58 5.28
CA ILE A 92 -6.02 -26.90 5.36
C ILE A 92 -5.86 -25.43 5.79
N GLN A 93 -4.99 -25.15 6.78
CA GLN A 93 -4.70 -23.79 7.21
C GLN A 93 -4.08 -22.95 6.09
N SER A 94 -3.21 -23.52 5.25
CA SER A 94 -2.64 -22.84 4.09
C SER A 94 -3.72 -22.47 3.07
N LYS A 95 -4.63 -23.38 2.74
CA LYS A 95 -5.76 -23.13 1.83
C LYS A 95 -6.68 -22.01 2.37
N ILE A 96 -7.04 -22.07 3.64
CA ILE A 96 -7.83 -21.01 4.30
C ILE A 96 -7.09 -19.67 4.23
N ASN A 97 -5.79 -19.65 4.49
CA ASN A 97 -4.99 -18.44 4.45
C ASN A 97 -4.92 -17.83 3.04
N GLU A 98 -4.79 -18.66 1.99
CA GLU A 98 -4.84 -18.21 0.60
C GLU A 98 -6.17 -17.51 0.28
N ILE A 99 -7.28 -18.10 0.69
CA ILE A 99 -8.61 -17.48 0.53
C ILE A 99 -8.69 -16.16 1.29
N VAL A 100 -8.31 -16.13 2.57
CA VAL A 100 -8.40 -14.92 3.41
C VAL A 100 -7.49 -13.80 2.90
N LEU A 101 -6.33 -14.14 2.33
CA LEU A 101 -5.41 -13.17 1.73
C LEU A 101 -5.94 -12.59 0.41
N SER A 102 -6.85 -13.28 -0.27
CA SER A 102 -7.47 -12.81 -1.51
C SER A 102 -8.68 -11.88 -1.29
N ILE A 103 -9.22 -11.82 -0.07
CA ILE A 103 -10.39 -11.01 0.26
C ILE A 103 -9.97 -9.55 0.48
N PRO A 104 -10.60 -8.56 -0.22
CA PRO A 104 -10.31 -7.14 0.00
C PRO A 104 -10.85 -6.65 1.36
N ASN A 105 -10.42 -5.46 1.75
CA ASN A 105 -10.93 -4.81 2.97
C ASN A 105 -12.40 -4.39 2.80
N ILE A 106 -13.10 -4.25 3.90
CA ILE A 106 -14.50 -3.78 3.94
C ILE A 106 -14.51 -2.25 3.83
N PRO A 107 -15.35 -1.66 2.94
CA PRO A 107 -15.52 -0.22 2.87
C PRO A 107 -16.10 0.36 4.16
N HIS A 108 -15.57 1.49 4.60
CA HIS A 108 -16.19 2.26 5.69
C HIS A 108 -17.61 2.71 5.32
N THR A 109 -18.47 2.89 6.32
CA THR A 109 -19.88 3.25 6.11
C THR A 109 -20.10 4.58 5.39
N SER A 110 -19.12 5.51 5.45
CA SER A 110 -19.16 6.80 4.75
C SER A 110 -18.70 6.75 3.30
N VAL A 111 -18.28 5.59 2.80
CA VAL A 111 -17.85 5.43 1.40
C VAL A 111 -19.08 5.35 0.51
N PRO A 112 -19.19 6.18 -0.55
CA PRO A 112 -20.30 6.14 -1.48
C PRO A 112 -20.35 4.81 -2.23
N GLU A 113 -21.55 4.41 -2.64
CA GLU A 113 -21.71 3.23 -3.49
C GLU A 113 -21.45 3.60 -4.95
N GLY A 114 -20.74 2.71 -5.67
CA GLY A 114 -20.42 2.91 -7.06
C GLY A 114 -19.63 1.75 -7.63
N ASN A 115 -19.37 1.76 -8.94
CA ASN A 115 -18.73 0.67 -9.67
C ASN A 115 -17.36 1.02 -10.22
N SER A 116 -17.10 2.31 -10.49
CA SER A 116 -15.89 2.80 -11.16
C SER A 116 -15.54 4.22 -10.74
N GLU A 117 -14.44 4.76 -11.28
CA GLU A 117 -13.99 6.15 -11.08
C GLU A 117 -15.05 7.21 -11.42
N ASP A 118 -15.99 6.90 -12.32
CA ASP A 118 -17.08 7.80 -12.69
C ASP A 118 -18.12 8.03 -11.59
N ASP A 119 -18.15 7.14 -10.59
CA ASP A 119 -19.08 7.18 -9.45
C ASP A 119 -18.42 7.78 -8.19
N ASN A 120 -17.22 8.33 -8.29
CA ASN A 120 -16.53 8.98 -7.19
C ASN A 120 -17.16 10.34 -6.89
N ASP A 121 -17.35 10.66 -5.61
CA ASP A 121 -17.96 11.92 -5.19
C ASP A 121 -16.91 13.04 -5.05
N GLU A 122 -17.08 14.15 -5.79
CA GLU A 122 -16.31 15.36 -5.54
C GLU A 122 -16.78 16.04 -4.25
N VAL A 123 -15.86 16.17 -3.28
CA VAL A 123 -16.18 16.72 -1.96
C VAL A 123 -15.56 18.10 -1.71
N PHE A 124 -14.58 18.50 -2.53
CA PHE A 124 -13.91 19.80 -2.43
C PHE A 124 -13.18 20.15 -3.74
N SER A 125 -13.12 21.45 -4.06
CA SER A 125 -12.27 21.96 -5.15
C SER A 125 -11.58 23.26 -4.76
N TRP A 126 -10.36 23.45 -5.26
CA TRP A 126 -9.55 24.64 -5.04
C TRP A 126 -8.86 25.10 -6.33
N PRO A 127 -8.85 26.42 -6.61
CA PRO A 127 -9.64 27.45 -5.95
C PRO A 127 -11.15 27.29 -6.20
N GLU A 128 -12.00 27.79 -5.31
CA GLU A 128 -13.46 27.65 -5.38
C GLU A 128 -14.08 28.09 -6.73
N LYS A 129 -13.42 29.04 -7.42
CA LYS A 129 -13.83 29.51 -8.74
C LYS A 129 -13.38 28.61 -9.91
N GLY A 130 -12.73 27.48 -9.59
CA GLY A 130 -12.11 26.59 -10.56
C GLY A 130 -10.77 27.12 -11.12
N PRO A 131 -10.15 26.35 -12.03
CA PRO A 131 -8.87 26.71 -12.62
C PRO A 131 -8.94 28.00 -13.46
N ALA A 132 -7.89 28.81 -13.40
CA ALA A 132 -7.78 30.00 -14.23
C ALA A 132 -7.65 29.61 -15.72
N THR A 133 -8.36 30.34 -16.59
CA THR A 133 -8.23 30.18 -18.03
C THR A 133 -6.98 30.92 -18.52
N LEU A 134 -6.15 30.24 -19.32
CA LEU A 134 -5.03 30.87 -20.01
C LEU A 134 -5.57 31.72 -21.18
N ASP A 135 -4.93 32.83 -21.48
CA ASP A 135 -5.28 33.74 -22.59
C ASP A 135 -4.73 33.26 -23.95
N PHE A 136 -4.16 32.07 -24.00
CA PHE A 136 -3.63 31.38 -25.17
C PHE A 136 -4.01 29.89 -25.13
N GLU A 137 -3.89 29.19 -26.25
CA GLU A 137 -4.15 27.77 -26.34
C GLU A 137 -3.05 26.98 -25.56
N PRO A 138 -3.40 26.26 -24.47
CA PRO A 138 -2.41 25.54 -23.67
C PRO A 138 -1.88 24.33 -24.43
N LYS A 139 -0.56 24.12 -24.32
CA LYS A 139 0.10 22.90 -24.80
C LYS A 139 0.20 21.90 -23.67
N ASP A 140 0.26 20.62 -24.02
CA ASP A 140 0.52 19.59 -23.04
C ASP A 140 2.01 19.58 -22.57
N HIS A 141 2.27 18.88 -21.48
CA HIS A 141 3.60 18.80 -20.87
C HIS A 141 4.65 18.10 -21.77
N VAL A 142 4.23 17.31 -22.77
CA VAL A 142 5.17 16.66 -23.70
C VAL A 142 5.71 17.71 -24.66
N ASP A 143 4.82 18.46 -25.31
CA ASP A 143 5.21 19.46 -26.31
C ASP A 143 6.09 20.57 -25.69
N ILE A 144 5.78 20.99 -24.45
CA ILE A 144 6.60 21.98 -23.75
C ILE A 144 7.89 21.33 -23.23
N GLY A 145 7.78 20.15 -22.62
CA GLY A 145 8.89 19.49 -21.95
C GLY A 145 10.02 19.08 -22.88
N GLU A 146 9.70 18.63 -24.09
CA GLU A 146 10.70 18.29 -25.12
C GLU A 146 11.58 19.49 -25.51
N MET A 147 11.03 20.71 -25.49
CA MET A 147 11.81 21.92 -25.73
C MET A 147 12.78 22.25 -24.57
N HIS A 148 12.55 21.70 -23.39
CA HIS A 148 13.28 22.03 -22.16
C HIS A 148 14.03 20.86 -21.53
N GLY A 149 14.13 19.69 -22.21
CA GLY A 149 15.00 18.59 -21.80
C GLY A 149 14.29 17.36 -21.29
N ILE A 150 13.00 17.16 -21.60
CA ILE A 150 12.34 15.85 -21.55
C ILE A 150 12.65 15.10 -22.84
N ASP A 151 13.10 13.85 -22.74
CA ASP A 151 13.50 13.03 -23.88
C ASP A 151 13.00 11.58 -23.72
N PHE A 152 11.89 11.29 -24.37
CA PHE A 152 11.30 9.94 -24.38
C PHE A 152 12.04 9.01 -25.35
N ALA A 153 12.64 9.52 -26.42
CA ALA A 153 13.38 8.72 -27.39
C ALA A 153 14.68 8.17 -26.78
N ALA A 154 15.40 9.00 -26.02
CA ALA A 154 16.58 8.56 -25.28
C ALA A 154 16.20 7.50 -24.21
N ALA A 155 15.10 7.68 -23.49
CA ALA A 155 14.63 6.71 -22.53
C ALA A 155 14.22 5.38 -23.18
N ALA A 156 13.53 5.43 -24.32
CA ALA A 156 13.15 4.24 -25.09
C ALA A 156 14.38 3.43 -25.56
N LYS A 157 15.46 4.12 -25.93
CA LYS A 157 16.74 3.49 -26.28
C LYS A 157 17.39 2.77 -25.09
N ILE A 158 17.23 3.30 -23.87
CA ILE A 158 17.84 2.76 -22.66
C ILE A 158 17.02 1.61 -22.07
N SER A 159 15.71 1.78 -21.97
CA SER A 159 14.83 0.90 -21.19
C SER A 159 13.53 0.50 -21.88
N GLY A 160 13.12 1.17 -22.95
CA GLY A 160 11.85 0.94 -23.63
C GLY A 160 10.83 2.06 -23.39
N SER A 161 9.56 1.77 -23.70
CA SER A 161 8.45 2.69 -23.49
C SER A 161 8.14 2.93 -22.00
N ARG A 162 7.40 4.00 -21.69
CA ARG A 162 6.99 4.36 -20.32
C ARG A 162 8.16 4.63 -19.38
N PHE A 163 9.29 5.12 -19.92
CA PHE A 163 10.42 5.70 -19.20
C PHE A 163 10.69 7.10 -19.75
N VAL A 164 11.39 7.92 -19.02
CA VAL A 164 11.73 9.28 -19.40
C VAL A 164 13.16 9.61 -18.98
N VAL A 165 13.86 10.38 -19.82
CA VAL A 165 15.08 11.09 -19.46
C VAL A 165 14.74 12.57 -19.32
N ILE A 166 15.12 13.16 -18.21
CA ILE A 166 14.94 14.58 -17.92
C ILE A 166 16.32 15.21 -17.71
N THR A 167 16.58 16.33 -18.39
CA THR A 167 17.87 17.01 -18.33
C THR A 167 17.75 18.48 -17.95
N GLY A 168 18.89 19.12 -17.64
CA GLY A 168 19.01 20.55 -17.48
C GLY A 168 18.15 21.16 -16.37
N LYS A 169 17.43 22.23 -16.71
CA LYS A 169 16.64 23.00 -15.75
C LYS A 169 15.41 22.24 -15.26
N LEU A 170 14.80 21.36 -16.09
CA LEU A 170 13.66 20.52 -15.67
C LEU A 170 14.09 19.46 -14.67
N ALA A 171 15.24 18.81 -14.85
CA ALA A 171 15.77 17.86 -13.87
C ALA A 171 16.04 18.56 -12.51
N LYS A 172 16.51 19.82 -12.58
CA LYS A 172 16.69 20.63 -11.37
C LYS A 172 15.33 20.97 -10.72
N LEU A 173 14.31 21.28 -11.53
CA LEU A 173 12.95 21.57 -11.03
C LEU A 173 12.32 20.35 -10.35
N GLN A 174 12.47 19.15 -10.93
CA GLN A 174 12.01 17.90 -10.31
C GLN A 174 12.65 17.68 -8.93
N ARG A 175 13.96 17.87 -8.83
CA ARG A 175 14.66 17.79 -7.54
C ARG A 175 14.22 18.88 -6.56
N ALA A 176 13.93 20.10 -7.04
CA ALA A 176 13.43 21.20 -6.22
C ALA A 176 12.04 20.88 -5.66
N LEU A 177 11.16 20.28 -6.45
CA LEU A 177 9.85 19.78 -5.99
C LEU A 177 10.01 18.73 -4.88
N THR A 178 10.89 17.76 -5.08
CA THR A 178 11.16 16.72 -4.05
C THR A 178 11.63 17.35 -2.74
N GLN A 179 12.62 18.23 -2.80
CA GLN A 179 13.16 18.89 -1.58
C GLN A 179 12.09 19.73 -0.88
N PHE A 180 11.34 20.52 -1.64
CA PHE A 180 10.26 21.34 -1.10
C PHE A 180 9.20 20.50 -0.37
N MET A 181 8.75 19.38 -0.97
CA MET A 181 7.79 18.49 -0.35
C MET A 181 8.32 17.87 0.95
N LEU A 182 9.55 17.35 0.94
CA LEU A 182 10.19 16.78 2.13
C LEU A 182 10.35 17.79 3.24
N ASP A 183 10.90 18.98 2.94
CA ASP A 183 11.11 20.06 3.91
C ASP A 183 9.77 20.49 4.52
N HIS A 184 8.72 20.63 3.69
CA HIS A 184 7.40 21.02 4.17
C HIS A 184 6.81 19.98 5.13
N HIS A 185 6.83 18.69 4.75
CA HIS A 185 6.27 17.63 5.58
C HIS A 185 7.06 17.41 6.88
N THR A 186 8.37 17.56 6.84
CA THR A 186 9.21 17.41 8.05
C THR A 186 9.11 18.61 8.98
N GLU A 187 9.20 19.83 8.44
CA GLU A 187 9.27 21.04 9.25
C GLU A 187 7.91 21.58 9.71
N LYS A 188 6.85 21.35 8.93
CA LYS A 188 5.51 21.90 9.20
C LYS A 188 4.53 20.85 9.69
N ASN A 189 4.55 19.65 9.09
CA ASN A 189 3.55 18.63 9.36
C ASN A 189 4.04 17.57 10.38
N GLY A 190 5.31 17.68 10.82
CA GLY A 190 5.86 16.86 11.90
C GLY A 190 6.15 15.40 11.51
N TYR A 191 6.37 15.12 10.21
CA TYR A 191 6.81 13.83 9.76
C TYR A 191 8.30 13.61 10.00
N THR A 192 8.67 12.35 10.28
CA THR A 192 10.08 11.93 10.34
C THR A 192 10.51 11.46 8.96
N GLU A 193 11.50 12.12 8.37
CA GLU A 193 12.08 11.70 7.10
C GLU A 193 12.77 10.35 7.26
N THR A 194 12.48 9.45 6.31
CA THR A 194 12.94 8.06 6.36
C THR A 194 13.58 7.67 5.03
N TYR A 195 14.82 7.23 5.07
CA TYR A 195 15.48 6.58 3.94
C TYR A 195 15.30 5.07 4.06
N ALA A 196 14.62 4.46 3.09
CA ALA A 196 14.25 3.04 3.11
C ALA A 196 14.85 2.27 1.91
N PRO A 197 15.03 0.94 2.02
CA PRO A 197 15.44 0.10 0.90
C PRO A 197 14.44 0.13 -0.26
N TYR A 198 14.94 0.12 -1.50
CA TYR A 198 14.10 0.05 -2.72
C TYR A 198 13.87 -1.38 -3.20
N LEU A 199 14.59 -2.34 -2.63
CA LEU A 199 14.39 -3.77 -2.81
C LEU A 199 13.85 -4.35 -1.52
N VAL A 200 12.71 -5.03 -1.59
CA VAL A 200 12.03 -5.62 -0.44
C VAL A 200 11.77 -7.10 -0.64
N ASN A 201 11.63 -7.83 0.46
CA ASN A 201 11.22 -9.24 0.44
C ASN A 201 9.70 -9.39 0.25
N SER A 202 9.28 -10.62 -0.04
CA SER A 202 7.87 -10.98 -0.20
C SER A 202 7.03 -10.65 1.04
N ASP A 203 7.58 -10.83 2.26
CA ASP A 203 6.86 -10.60 3.51
C ASP A 203 6.44 -9.14 3.66
N SER A 204 7.29 -8.20 3.20
CA SER A 204 6.95 -6.78 3.21
C SER A 204 5.79 -6.45 2.28
N LEU A 205 5.74 -7.06 1.09
CA LEU A 205 4.65 -6.91 0.14
C LEU A 205 3.37 -7.63 0.60
N MET A 206 3.51 -8.76 1.29
CA MET A 206 2.39 -9.42 1.95
C MET A 206 1.80 -8.56 3.07
N GLY A 207 2.65 -7.90 3.84
CA GLY A 207 2.26 -7.03 4.95
C GLY A 207 1.36 -5.87 4.52
N THR A 208 1.68 -5.20 3.44
CA THR A 208 0.92 -4.07 2.89
C THR A 208 -0.15 -4.46 1.87
N GLY A 209 -0.18 -5.75 1.43
CA GLY A 209 -1.28 -6.31 0.64
C GLY A 209 -1.08 -6.32 -0.87
N GLN A 210 0.12 -6.02 -1.37
CA GLN A 210 0.45 -6.17 -2.79
C GLN A 210 0.51 -7.64 -3.20
N LEU A 211 1.10 -8.48 -2.35
CA LEU A 211 1.08 -9.93 -2.54
C LEU A 211 -0.06 -10.58 -1.74
N PRO A 212 -0.57 -11.74 -2.22
CA PRO A 212 -0.19 -12.46 -3.45
C PRO A 212 -0.82 -11.88 -4.72
N LYS A 213 -1.89 -11.09 -4.61
CA LYS A 213 -2.81 -10.77 -5.72
C LYS A 213 -2.18 -9.99 -6.88
N PHE A 214 -1.26 -9.05 -6.59
CA PHE A 214 -0.73 -8.10 -7.57
C PHE A 214 0.72 -8.40 -7.99
N GLU A 215 1.16 -9.65 -7.92
CA GLU A 215 2.53 -10.02 -8.30
C GLU A 215 2.86 -9.64 -9.75
N ALA A 216 1.88 -9.67 -10.66
CA ALA A 216 2.04 -9.29 -12.07
C ALA A 216 2.39 -7.80 -12.26
N ASP A 217 2.02 -6.94 -11.30
CA ASP A 217 2.34 -5.50 -11.32
C ASP A 217 3.72 -5.16 -10.76
N LEU A 218 4.44 -6.15 -10.24
CA LEU A 218 5.73 -5.97 -9.57
C LEU A 218 6.92 -6.35 -10.45
N PHE A 219 8.02 -5.61 -10.32
CA PHE A 219 9.32 -6.03 -10.85
C PHE A 219 10.01 -6.94 -9.85
N LYS A 220 10.12 -8.23 -10.20
CA LYS A 220 10.76 -9.26 -9.39
C LYS A 220 12.20 -9.48 -9.83
N THR A 221 13.10 -9.60 -8.87
CA THR A 221 14.51 -9.95 -9.09
C THR A 221 14.96 -11.03 -8.10
N HIS A 222 16.19 -11.51 -8.24
CA HIS A 222 16.74 -12.54 -7.37
C HIS A 222 18.10 -12.12 -6.86
N LEU A 223 18.31 -12.28 -5.56
CA LEU A 223 19.64 -12.22 -4.95
C LEU A 223 20.19 -13.65 -4.89
N HIS A 224 21.32 -13.89 -5.56
CA HIS A 224 22.01 -15.18 -5.52
C HIS A 224 22.86 -15.26 -4.25
N GLY A 225 22.58 -16.22 -3.38
CA GLY A 225 23.39 -16.54 -2.20
C GLY A 225 24.59 -17.43 -2.56
N GLU A 226 25.54 -17.56 -1.63
CA GLU A 226 26.77 -18.38 -1.82
C GLU A 226 26.45 -19.88 -1.98
N GLU A 227 25.31 -20.38 -1.50
CA GLU A 227 24.89 -21.78 -1.58
C GLU A 227 23.93 -22.09 -2.74
N GLY A 228 23.75 -21.15 -3.69
CA GLY A 228 22.87 -21.35 -4.87
C GLY A 228 21.38 -21.16 -4.62
N GLU A 229 20.96 -20.84 -3.41
CA GLU A 229 19.56 -20.46 -3.12
C GLU A 229 19.27 -19.04 -3.60
N ALA A 230 18.35 -18.91 -4.58
CA ALA A 230 17.92 -17.62 -5.09
C ALA A 230 16.83 -17.05 -4.19
N ARG A 231 17.12 -15.98 -3.45
CA ARG A 231 16.12 -15.25 -2.67
C ARG A 231 15.40 -14.23 -3.56
N ALA A 232 14.08 -14.33 -3.65
CA ALA A 232 13.28 -13.35 -4.37
C ALA A 232 13.28 -11.99 -3.66
N LEU A 233 13.54 -10.93 -4.41
CA LEU A 233 13.36 -9.53 -4.01
C LEU A 233 12.53 -8.82 -5.06
N TYR A 234 11.92 -7.72 -4.68
CA TYR A 234 11.05 -6.94 -5.54
C TYR A 234 11.43 -5.47 -5.47
N LEU A 235 11.46 -4.79 -6.61
CA LEU A 235 11.50 -3.32 -6.62
C LEU A 235 10.19 -2.78 -6.05
N ILE A 236 10.28 -1.79 -5.18
CA ILE A 236 9.10 -1.23 -4.49
C ILE A 236 8.16 -0.52 -5.47
N PRO A 237 6.84 -0.80 -5.43
CA PRO A 237 5.85 -0.04 -6.19
C PRO A 237 5.49 1.31 -5.54
N THR A 238 5.85 1.49 -4.27
CA THR A 238 5.62 2.66 -3.42
C THR A 238 6.48 2.56 -2.16
N ALA A 239 6.87 3.69 -1.59
CA ALA A 239 7.57 3.73 -0.30
C ALA A 239 6.70 3.24 0.88
N GLU A 240 5.37 3.20 0.72
CA GLU A 240 4.46 2.57 1.68
C GLU A 240 4.99 1.21 2.13
N VAL A 241 5.44 0.36 1.18
CA VAL A 241 5.85 -1.01 1.48
C VAL A 241 7.00 -1.06 2.49
N PRO A 242 8.19 -0.49 2.23
CA PRO A 242 9.27 -0.56 3.20
C PRO A 242 8.98 0.26 4.47
N VAL A 243 8.36 1.42 4.36
CA VAL A 243 8.16 2.33 5.51
C VAL A 243 7.13 1.78 6.49
N THR A 244 5.99 1.27 6.01
CA THR A 244 4.99 0.67 6.89
C THR A 244 5.53 -0.60 7.58
N ASN A 245 6.39 -1.36 6.91
CA ASN A 245 7.01 -2.56 7.47
C ASN A 245 8.12 -2.30 8.51
N LEU A 246 8.53 -1.05 8.75
CA LEU A 246 9.45 -0.72 9.85
C LEU A 246 8.90 -1.13 11.22
N VAL A 247 7.59 -1.19 11.36
CA VAL A 247 6.88 -1.56 12.58
C VAL A 247 6.26 -2.97 12.52
N ARG A 248 6.61 -3.79 11.52
CA ARG A 248 6.14 -5.18 11.42
C ARG A 248 6.58 -5.98 12.64
N ASP A 249 5.73 -6.92 13.10
CA ASP A 249 5.95 -7.79 14.26
C ASP A 249 6.21 -7.03 15.57
N SER A 250 5.69 -5.80 15.68
CA SER A 250 5.94 -4.93 16.83
C SER A 250 4.69 -4.72 17.69
N ILE A 251 4.93 -4.43 18.97
CA ILE A 251 3.92 -3.93 19.90
C ILE A 251 4.36 -2.53 20.36
N LEU A 252 3.71 -1.49 19.82
CA LEU A 252 4.04 -0.11 20.11
C LEU A 252 3.45 0.34 21.46
N LYS A 253 4.08 1.35 22.08
CA LYS A 253 3.53 2.01 23.28
C LYS A 253 2.51 3.06 22.86
N ALA A 254 1.52 3.30 23.70
CA ALA A 254 0.52 4.36 23.48
C ALA A 254 1.15 5.77 23.35
N SER A 255 2.29 6.00 24.04
CA SER A 255 3.04 7.27 23.97
C SER A 255 3.72 7.54 22.64
N ASP A 256 3.94 6.50 21.83
CA ASP A 256 4.67 6.59 20.58
C ASP A 256 3.72 6.85 19.39
N LEU A 257 2.42 6.94 19.64
CA LEU A 257 1.36 7.11 18.64
C LEU A 257 0.83 8.55 18.61
N PRO A 258 0.49 9.10 17.44
CA PRO A 258 0.68 8.49 16.11
C PRO A 258 2.15 8.52 15.67
N VAL A 259 2.58 7.49 14.93
CA VAL A 259 3.87 7.51 14.22
C VAL A 259 3.64 8.15 12.84
N LYS A 260 4.51 9.09 12.45
CA LYS A 260 4.45 9.81 11.18
C LYS A 260 5.79 9.68 10.44
N PHE A 261 5.79 9.04 9.27
CA PHE A 261 6.96 8.91 8.41
C PHE A 261 6.72 9.56 7.05
N VAL A 262 7.75 10.20 6.50
CA VAL A 262 7.80 10.64 5.10
C VAL A 262 9.01 10.04 4.41
N ALA A 263 8.85 9.57 3.18
CA ALA A 263 9.97 9.04 2.40
C ALA A 263 9.85 9.46 0.93
N HIS A 264 10.96 9.90 0.33
CA HIS A 264 11.06 10.05 -1.12
C HIS A 264 11.76 8.83 -1.71
N THR A 265 11.12 8.17 -2.66
CA THR A 265 11.71 7.02 -3.35
C THR A 265 11.36 6.99 -4.83
N PRO A 266 12.18 6.36 -5.68
CA PRO A 266 11.70 5.80 -6.93
C PRO A 266 10.65 4.72 -6.62
N CYS A 267 9.68 4.59 -7.51
CA CYS A 267 8.62 3.59 -7.46
C CYS A 267 8.58 2.87 -8.80
N PHE A 268 8.33 1.55 -8.78
CA PHE A 268 8.41 0.71 -9.96
C PHE A 268 7.12 -0.09 -10.12
N ARG A 269 6.43 0.07 -11.28
CA ARG A 269 5.20 -0.66 -11.58
C ARG A 269 5.25 -1.18 -13.01
N SER A 270 4.94 -2.47 -13.20
CA SER A 270 4.90 -3.06 -14.54
C SER A 270 3.66 -2.63 -15.34
N GLU A 271 2.66 -2.02 -14.67
CA GLU A 271 1.44 -1.51 -15.30
C GLU A 271 0.71 -2.58 -16.14
N ALA A 272 0.67 -3.83 -15.66
CA ALA A 272 0.19 -5.01 -16.39
C ALA A 272 -1.26 -4.88 -16.88
N GLY A 273 -2.11 -4.11 -16.18
CA GLY A 273 -3.52 -3.90 -16.53
C GLY A 273 -3.83 -2.67 -17.38
N SER A 274 -2.82 -1.85 -17.77
CA SER A 274 -3.03 -0.50 -18.31
C SER A 274 -2.71 -0.37 -19.80
N TYR A 275 -2.96 -1.40 -20.61
CA TYR A 275 -2.70 -1.35 -22.05
C TYR A 275 -3.52 -0.24 -22.74
N GLY A 276 -2.81 0.63 -23.48
CA GLY A 276 -3.43 1.72 -24.25
C GLY A 276 -3.86 2.96 -23.45
N LYS A 277 -3.79 2.95 -22.12
CA LYS A 277 -4.10 4.13 -21.29
C LYS A 277 -2.85 4.97 -21.07
N ASP A 278 -2.96 6.30 -21.19
CA ASP A 278 -1.91 7.29 -20.90
C ASP A 278 -0.53 6.90 -21.46
N THR A 279 -0.48 6.50 -22.73
CA THR A 279 0.75 6.01 -23.38
C THR A 279 1.74 7.12 -23.73
N ARG A 280 1.28 8.39 -23.73
CA ARG A 280 2.10 9.58 -24.00
C ARG A 280 2.36 10.36 -22.73
N GLY A 281 3.60 10.81 -22.56
CA GLY A 281 3.99 11.72 -21.46
C GLY A 281 4.36 11.04 -20.15
N LEU A 282 4.27 11.80 -19.05
CA LEU A 282 4.77 11.44 -17.73
C LEU A 282 3.69 10.91 -16.78
N ILE A 283 2.44 10.80 -17.23
CA ILE A 283 1.31 10.45 -16.35
C ILE A 283 1.40 9.01 -15.84
N ARG A 284 1.84 8.08 -16.73
CA ARG A 284 1.93 6.65 -16.42
C ARG A 284 3.26 6.07 -16.89
N GLN A 285 4.14 5.84 -15.91
CA GLN A 285 5.52 5.39 -16.12
C GLN A 285 5.80 4.09 -15.36
N HIS A 286 6.70 3.23 -15.87
CA HIS A 286 7.21 2.06 -15.15
C HIS A 286 8.11 2.45 -13.98
N GLN A 287 8.75 3.60 -14.08
CA GLN A 287 9.57 4.20 -13.02
C GLN A 287 9.15 5.65 -12.82
N PHE A 288 8.81 6.02 -11.60
CA PHE A 288 8.48 7.38 -11.21
C PHE A 288 8.94 7.65 -9.78
N GLU A 289 8.91 8.91 -9.37
CA GLU A 289 9.29 9.32 -8.01
C GLU A 289 8.07 9.80 -7.23
N LYS A 290 8.04 9.49 -5.94
CA LYS A 290 6.95 9.84 -5.04
C LYS A 290 7.48 10.21 -3.66
N VAL A 291 6.97 11.29 -3.10
CA VAL A 291 7.04 11.56 -1.67
C VAL A 291 5.85 10.88 -1.03
N GLU A 292 6.09 9.95 -0.11
CA GLU A 292 5.07 9.13 0.53
C GLU A 292 4.95 9.47 2.01
N LEU A 293 3.73 9.68 2.46
CA LEU A 293 3.36 9.87 3.85
C LEU A 293 2.80 8.55 4.39
N VAL A 294 3.30 8.12 5.54
CA VAL A 294 2.80 6.92 6.24
C VAL A 294 2.50 7.29 7.68
N GLN A 295 1.32 6.92 8.16
CA GLN A 295 0.97 7.09 9.55
C GLN A 295 0.48 5.78 10.19
N ILE A 296 0.83 5.59 11.46
CA ILE A 296 0.36 4.49 12.29
C ILE A 296 -0.41 5.11 13.46
N SER A 297 -1.65 4.70 13.66
CA SER A 297 -2.54 5.32 14.64
C SER A 297 -3.33 4.33 15.48
N LYS A 298 -3.87 4.82 16.58
CA LYS A 298 -4.92 4.11 17.31
C LYS A 298 -6.18 4.01 16.46
N PRO A 299 -6.98 2.94 16.60
CA PRO A 299 -8.21 2.76 15.84
C PRO A 299 -9.19 3.94 15.95
N SER A 300 -9.33 4.51 17.15
CA SER A 300 -10.25 5.63 17.42
C SER A 300 -9.89 6.95 16.74
N GLU A 301 -8.64 7.11 16.27
CA GLU A 301 -8.13 8.36 15.72
C GLU A 301 -7.94 8.31 14.20
N SER A 302 -8.02 7.12 13.59
CA SER A 302 -7.56 6.90 12.21
C SER A 302 -8.30 7.73 11.15
N TYR A 303 -9.60 7.93 11.28
CA TYR A 303 -10.33 8.74 10.29
C TYR A 303 -10.08 10.24 10.43
N LYS A 304 -9.85 10.74 11.66
CA LYS A 304 -9.38 12.10 11.88
C LYS A 304 -7.98 12.29 11.26
N ILE A 305 -7.12 11.30 11.45
CA ILE A 305 -5.76 11.29 10.89
C ILE A 305 -5.79 11.19 9.35
N LEU A 306 -6.78 10.51 8.75
CA LEU A 306 -6.97 10.51 7.30
C LEU A 306 -7.26 11.92 6.77
N GLU A 307 -8.14 12.68 7.44
CA GLU A 307 -8.42 14.06 7.06
C GLU A 307 -7.16 14.95 7.20
N GLU A 308 -6.40 14.80 8.28
CA GLU A 308 -5.14 15.54 8.50
C GLU A 308 -4.10 15.20 7.42
N LEU A 309 -3.89 13.91 7.13
CA LEU A 309 -2.94 13.45 6.12
C LEU A 309 -3.32 13.94 4.71
N THR A 310 -4.62 13.93 4.40
CA THR A 310 -5.13 14.45 3.13
C THR A 310 -4.90 15.97 3.05
N SER A 311 -5.15 16.71 4.13
CA SER A 311 -4.87 18.14 4.23
C SER A 311 -3.37 18.46 4.09
N ASP A 312 -2.48 17.61 4.62
CA ASP A 312 -1.03 17.75 4.45
C ASP A 312 -0.63 17.68 2.96
N ALA A 313 -1.25 16.79 2.20
CA ALA A 313 -1.04 16.66 0.76
C ALA A 313 -1.66 17.84 -0.03
N GLU A 314 -2.88 18.27 0.32
CA GLU A 314 -3.54 19.45 -0.24
C GLU A 314 -2.68 20.72 -0.06
N GLY A 315 -2.02 20.85 1.09
CA GLY A 315 -1.14 21.98 1.41
C GLY A 315 0.00 22.16 0.40
N ILE A 316 0.56 21.08 -0.14
CA ILE A 316 1.58 21.17 -1.20
C ILE A 316 1.00 21.77 -2.48
N LEU A 317 -0.20 21.33 -2.91
CA LEU A 317 -0.88 21.85 -4.10
C LEU A 317 -1.21 23.34 -3.95
N GLN A 318 -1.72 23.74 -2.79
CA GLN A 318 -2.04 25.15 -2.49
C GLN A 318 -0.80 26.04 -2.46
N LEU A 319 0.31 25.57 -1.85
CA LEU A 319 1.56 26.31 -1.84
C LEU A 319 2.19 26.45 -3.23
N LEU A 320 1.95 25.47 -4.10
CA LEU A 320 2.36 25.52 -5.50
C LEU A 320 1.38 26.32 -6.36
N ASP A 321 0.25 26.78 -5.81
CA ASP A 321 -0.82 27.47 -6.54
C ASP A 321 -1.34 26.67 -7.74
N LEU A 322 -1.53 25.35 -7.53
CA LEU A 322 -2.03 24.40 -8.53
C LEU A 322 -3.51 24.09 -8.27
N PRO A 323 -4.41 24.32 -9.23
CA PRO A 323 -5.82 24.00 -9.08
C PRO A 323 -6.04 22.49 -8.96
N TYR A 324 -6.87 22.07 -8.00
CA TYR A 324 -7.17 20.66 -7.78
C TYR A 324 -8.61 20.45 -7.27
N ARG A 325 -9.06 19.21 -7.36
CA ARG A 325 -10.25 18.74 -6.65
C ARG A 325 -9.92 17.55 -5.77
N LYS A 326 -10.73 17.33 -4.73
CA LYS A 326 -10.68 16.18 -3.85
C LYS A 326 -11.94 15.35 -4.08
N VAL A 327 -11.75 14.07 -4.36
CA VAL A 327 -12.82 13.11 -4.52
C VAL A 327 -12.71 12.03 -3.45
N VAL A 328 -13.87 11.55 -2.95
CA VAL A 328 -13.92 10.32 -2.15
C VAL A 328 -14.21 9.16 -3.08
N LEU A 329 -13.37 8.12 -3.03
CA LEU A 329 -13.56 6.97 -3.90
C LEU A 329 -14.80 6.18 -3.49
N CYS A 330 -15.59 5.76 -4.48
CA CYS A 330 -16.72 4.88 -4.29
C CYS A 330 -16.25 3.44 -3.97
N SER A 331 -17.17 2.61 -3.51
CA SER A 331 -16.88 1.25 -3.05
C SER A 331 -16.26 0.35 -4.11
N GLY A 332 -16.59 0.55 -5.39
CA GLY A 332 -16.06 -0.23 -6.52
C GLY A 332 -14.66 0.21 -6.97
N ASP A 333 -14.28 1.47 -6.68
CA ASP A 333 -12.98 2.03 -7.07
C ASP A 333 -11.92 1.98 -5.94
N LEU A 334 -12.31 1.61 -4.72
CA LEU A 334 -11.36 1.49 -3.60
C LEU A 334 -10.23 0.51 -3.89
N GLY A 335 -9.00 0.88 -3.58
CA GLY A 335 -7.85 -0.02 -3.55
C GLY A 335 -8.07 -1.24 -2.64
N PHE A 336 -7.49 -2.38 -2.99
CA PHE A 336 -7.73 -3.70 -2.34
C PHE A 336 -7.69 -3.66 -0.81
N SER A 337 -6.70 -3.02 -0.22
CA SER A 337 -6.48 -2.97 1.23
C SER A 337 -7.23 -1.81 1.91
N SER A 338 -7.75 -0.84 1.15
CA SER A 338 -8.35 0.38 1.68
C SER A 338 -9.77 0.18 2.21
N ALA A 339 -10.07 0.85 3.34
CA ALA A 339 -11.41 1.00 3.87
C ALA A 339 -12.05 2.34 3.44
N LYS A 340 -11.25 3.39 3.27
CA LYS A 340 -11.66 4.70 2.73
C LYS A 340 -10.46 5.38 2.09
N THR A 341 -10.69 6.03 0.95
CA THR A 341 -9.67 6.76 0.20
C THR A 341 -10.20 8.10 -0.28
N TYR A 342 -9.37 9.12 -0.18
CA TYR A 342 -9.51 10.38 -0.90
C TYR A 342 -8.44 10.45 -1.98
N ASP A 343 -8.84 10.80 -3.21
CA ASP A 343 -7.91 11.18 -4.25
C ASP A 343 -7.89 12.69 -4.44
N LEU A 344 -6.69 13.23 -4.61
CA LEU A 344 -6.48 14.60 -5.07
C LEU A 344 -6.16 14.55 -6.55
N GLU A 345 -6.92 15.31 -7.32
CA GLU A 345 -6.77 15.39 -8.77
C GLU A 345 -6.40 16.81 -9.17
N VAL A 346 -5.24 16.99 -9.80
CA VAL A 346 -4.74 18.30 -10.25
C VAL A 346 -5.26 18.61 -11.65
N TRP A 347 -5.60 19.86 -11.89
CA TRP A 347 -5.99 20.33 -13.21
C TRP A 347 -4.80 20.41 -14.16
N LEU A 348 -4.96 19.87 -15.36
CA LEU A 348 -3.98 19.93 -16.44
C LEU A 348 -4.60 20.67 -17.67
N PRO A 349 -4.25 21.94 -17.88
CA PRO A 349 -4.86 22.74 -18.95
C PRO A 349 -4.61 22.20 -20.35
N GLY A 350 -3.43 21.59 -20.61
CA GLY A 350 -3.11 20.99 -21.92
C GLY A 350 -3.94 19.76 -22.25
N GLN A 351 -4.50 19.09 -21.23
CA GLN A 351 -5.41 17.95 -21.38
C GLN A 351 -6.88 18.34 -21.17
N ASN A 352 -7.14 19.53 -20.68
CA ASN A 352 -8.46 20.00 -20.25
C ASN A 352 -9.14 18.98 -19.30
N ALA A 353 -8.38 18.44 -18.34
CA ALA A 353 -8.84 17.39 -17.44
C ALA A 353 -8.15 17.45 -16.06
N TYR A 354 -8.84 16.95 -15.05
CA TYR A 354 -8.25 16.61 -13.77
C TYR A 354 -7.53 15.26 -13.85
N ARG A 355 -6.39 15.14 -13.17
CA ARG A 355 -5.59 13.90 -13.09
C ARG A 355 -5.16 13.65 -11.65
N GLU A 356 -5.33 12.42 -11.20
CA GLU A 356 -4.88 11.97 -9.89
C GLU A 356 -3.39 12.31 -9.66
N ILE A 357 -3.09 12.97 -8.54
CA ILE A 357 -1.73 13.33 -8.12
C ILE A 357 -1.39 12.78 -6.73
N SER A 358 -2.40 12.49 -5.94
CA SER A 358 -2.27 11.86 -4.63
C SER A 358 -3.48 10.98 -4.36
N SER A 359 -3.24 9.85 -3.67
CA SER A 359 -4.29 8.98 -3.14
C SER A 359 -3.99 8.77 -1.65
N CYS A 360 -4.92 9.17 -0.78
CA CYS A 360 -4.79 9.16 0.68
C CYS A 360 -5.75 8.13 1.27
N SER A 361 -5.23 7.07 1.90
CA SER A 361 -6.01 5.91 2.30
C SER A 361 -5.89 5.58 3.79
N CYS A 362 -7.00 5.14 4.38
CA CYS A 362 -7.04 4.45 5.66
C CYS A 362 -7.33 2.96 5.42
N PHE A 363 -6.49 2.11 5.97
CA PHE A 363 -6.59 0.65 5.84
C PHE A 363 -7.22 -0.01 7.07
N GLU A 364 -7.53 0.77 8.08
CA GLU A 364 -7.89 0.25 9.40
C GLU A 364 -6.84 -0.77 9.89
N ALA A 365 -7.28 -1.86 10.50
CA ALA A 365 -6.38 -2.92 10.96
C ALA A 365 -6.04 -3.97 9.88
N PHE A 366 -6.39 -3.75 8.61
CA PHE A 366 -6.21 -4.74 7.53
C PHE A 366 -4.75 -5.10 7.30
N GLN A 367 -3.89 -4.09 7.15
CA GLN A 367 -2.44 -4.28 7.00
C GLN A 367 -1.80 -4.67 8.32
N ALA A 368 -2.22 -4.05 9.43
CA ALA A 368 -1.70 -4.36 10.76
C ALA A 368 -1.89 -5.83 11.15
N ARG A 369 -3.03 -6.46 10.76
CA ARG A 369 -3.24 -7.91 10.95
C ARG A 369 -2.26 -8.76 10.13
N ARG A 370 -1.94 -8.35 8.89
CA ARG A 370 -0.94 -9.04 8.05
C ARG A 370 0.46 -8.92 8.63
N MET A 371 0.80 -7.73 9.14
CA MET A 371 2.12 -7.41 9.69
C MET A 371 2.27 -7.75 11.17
N GLN A 372 1.21 -8.22 11.86
CA GLN A 372 1.19 -8.41 13.31
C GLN A 372 1.57 -7.14 14.10
N LEU A 373 1.17 -5.98 13.58
CA LEU A 373 1.41 -4.69 14.20
C LEU A 373 0.35 -4.38 15.25
N ARG A 374 0.75 -4.26 16.50
CA ARG A 374 -0.15 -4.11 17.66
C ARG A 374 0.33 -3.01 18.60
N TRP A 375 -0.50 -2.67 19.55
CA TRP A 375 -0.16 -1.79 20.66
C TRP A 375 -0.76 -2.27 21.95
N LYS A 376 -0.16 -1.85 23.08
CA LYS A 376 -0.71 -2.10 24.39
C LYS A 376 -1.66 -0.95 24.74
N ASN A 377 -2.96 -1.23 24.76
CA ASN A 377 -3.96 -0.24 25.15
C ASN A 377 -3.90 -0.04 26.68
N PRO A 378 -3.57 1.17 27.17
CA PRO A 378 -3.46 1.41 28.62
C PRO A 378 -4.82 1.43 29.34
N GLU A 379 -5.94 1.64 28.62
CA GLU A 379 -7.28 1.72 29.20
C GLU A 379 -7.86 0.33 29.45
N THR A 380 -7.69 -0.58 28.48
CA THR A 380 -8.22 -1.95 28.55
C THR A 380 -7.18 -2.95 29.08
N ASN A 381 -5.91 -2.56 29.10
CA ASN A 381 -4.78 -3.44 29.34
C ASN A 381 -4.69 -4.64 28.39
N GLU A 382 -5.31 -4.53 27.21
CA GLU A 382 -5.27 -5.53 26.14
C GLU A 382 -4.28 -5.14 25.04
N THR A 383 -3.89 -6.12 24.23
CA THR A 383 -3.09 -5.89 23.03
C THR A 383 -4.01 -5.88 21.83
N GLU A 384 -4.08 -4.74 21.15
CA GLU A 384 -4.97 -4.49 20.02
C GLU A 384 -4.18 -4.22 18.73
N PHE A 385 -4.79 -4.43 17.56
CA PHE A 385 -4.20 -4.03 16.28
C PHE A 385 -4.30 -2.52 16.09
N LEU A 386 -3.24 -1.94 15.53
CA LEU A 386 -3.22 -0.55 15.10
C LEU A 386 -3.87 -0.38 13.74
N HIS A 387 -4.15 0.86 13.36
CA HIS A 387 -4.55 1.25 12.03
C HIS A 387 -3.37 1.85 11.28
N THR A 388 -3.31 1.58 9.96
CA THR A 388 -2.30 2.13 9.06
C THR A 388 -2.96 3.07 8.06
N LEU A 389 -2.25 4.13 7.71
CA LEU A 389 -2.67 5.11 6.71
C LEU A 389 -1.49 5.46 5.83
N ASN A 390 -1.76 5.78 4.58
CA ASN A 390 -0.77 6.38 3.70
C ASN A 390 -1.38 7.46 2.79
N GLY A 391 -0.51 8.22 2.15
CA GLY A 391 -0.88 9.12 1.08
C GLY A 391 0.33 9.65 0.35
N SER A 392 0.16 10.02 -0.92
CA SER A 392 1.23 10.68 -1.64
C SER A 392 1.32 12.15 -1.24
N GLY A 393 2.50 12.59 -0.87
CA GLY A 393 2.73 13.96 -0.49
C GLY A 393 3.65 14.79 -1.40
N LEU A 394 3.73 14.66 -2.72
CA LEU A 394 2.91 14.10 -3.79
C LEU A 394 3.70 13.13 -4.71
N ALA A 395 3.06 12.72 -5.85
CA ALA A 395 3.74 12.10 -6.98
C ALA A 395 4.58 13.16 -7.71
N VAL A 396 5.92 13.08 -7.61
CA VAL A 396 6.84 14.16 -8.07
C VAL A 396 6.73 14.40 -9.57
N GLY A 397 6.68 13.32 -10.38
CA GLY A 397 6.54 13.42 -11.83
C GLY A 397 5.24 14.08 -12.26
N ARG A 398 4.10 13.70 -11.66
CA ARG A 398 2.80 14.34 -11.94
C ARG A 398 2.75 15.79 -11.45
N THR A 399 3.42 16.11 -10.36
CA THR A 399 3.56 17.51 -9.89
C THR A 399 4.41 18.33 -10.86
N LEU A 400 5.48 17.75 -11.42
CA LEU A 400 6.25 18.39 -12.48
C LEU A 400 5.39 18.68 -13.73
N VAL A 401 4.58 17.69 -14.16
CA VAL A 401 3.60 17.88 -15.25
C VAL A 401 2.66 19.06 -14.96
N ALA A 402 2.07 19.06 -13.76
CA ALA A 402 1.14 20.12 -13.37
C ALA A 402 1.81 21.51 -13.35
N VAL A 403 3.05 21.62 -12.89
CA VAL A 403 3.82 22.87 -12.93
C VAL A 403 4.11 23.26 -14.39
N ILE A 404 4.55 22.35 -15.24
CA ILE A 404 4.83 22.64 -16.66
C ILE A 404 3.57 23.18 -17.33
N GLU A 405 2.42 22.55 -17.15
CA GLU A 405 1.18 22.91 -17.86
C GLU A 405 0.51 24.16 -17.28
N ASN A 406 0.46 24.34 -15.94
CA ASN A 406 -0.19 25.50 -15.33
C ASN A 406 0.67 26.76 -15.36
N TYR A 407 1.99 26.64 -15.42
CA TYR A 407 2.93 27.76 -15.42
C TYR A 407 3.58 28.04 -16.77
N GLN A 408 3.02 27.48 -17.84
CA GLN A 408 3.45 27.75 -19.20
C GLN A 408 3.14 29.19 -19.62
N ASN A 409 3.94 29.75 -20.49
CA ASN A 409 3.71 31.05 -21.09
C ASN A 409 3.54 30.90 -22.61
N ALA A 410 2.91 31.87 -23.28
CA ALA A 410 2.68 31.88 -24.73
C ALA A 410 3.98 31.73 -25.55
N ASP A 411 5.13 32.16 -25.01
CA ASP A 411 6.46 32.01 -25.64
C ASP A 411 7.08 30.61 -25.43
N GLY A 412 6.37 29.67 -24.84
CA GLY A 412 6.82 28.30 -24.54
C GLY A 412 7.74 28.18 -23.32
N SER A 413 8.03 29.28 -22.63
CA SER A 413 8.78 29.24 -21.39
C SER A 413 7.89 28.82 -20.19
N ILE A 414 8.52 28.37 -19.09
CA ILE A 414 7.82 27.94 -17.88
C ILE A 414 8.19 28.86 -16.73
N THR A 415 7.23 29.52 -16.10
CA THR A 415 7.41 30.30 -14.88
C THR A 415 7.66 29.36 -13.70
N ILE A 416 8.59 29.68 -12.84
CA ILE A 416 8.85 28.87 -11.63
C ILE A 416 7.93 29.33 -10.50
N PRO A 417 7.13 28.44 -9.91
CA PRO A 417 6.33 28.75 -8.71
C PRO A 417 7.16 29.46 -7.64
N LYS A 418 6.59 30.49 -7.03
CA LYS A 418 7.30 31.36 -6.09
C LYS A 418 8.00 30.59 -4.97
N VAL A 419 7.33 29.56 -4.42
CA VAL A 419 7.83 28.72 -3.34
C VAL A 419 9.08 27.93 -3.75
N LEU A 420 9.26 27.62 -5.03
CA LEU A 420 10.39 26.84 -5.57
C LEU A 420 11.59 27.70 -5.97
N GLN A 421 11.44 29.04 -6.05
CA GLN A 421 12.53 29.89 -6.55
C GLN A 421 13.79 29.84 -5.68
N GLY A 422 13.66 29.67 -4.36
CA GLY A 422 14.79 29.43 -3.45
C GLY A 422 15.56 28.15 -3.79
N TYR A 423 14.86 27.04 -3.98
CA TYR A 423 15.41 25.75 -4.39
C TYR A 423 16.03 25.80 -5.80
N MET A 424 15.52 26.67 -6.65
CA MET A 424 16.05 26.93 -8.00
C MET A 424 17.17 27.98 -8.06
N LYS A 425 17.70 28.41 -6.89
CA LYS A 425 18.77 29.44 -6.77
C LYS A 425 18.36 30.77 -7.40
N GLY A 426 17.12 31.21 -7.16
CA GLY A 426 16.58 32.47 -7.63
C GLY A 426 16.14 32.48 -9.11
N LEU A 427 16.16 31.32 -9.79
CA LEU A 427 15.62 31.24 -11.16
C LEU A 427 14.10 31.41 -11.11
N THR A 428 13.59 32.35 -11.90
CA THR A 428 12.15 32.66 -11.98
C THR A 428 11.47 32.09 -13.21
N LYS A 429 12.24 31.70 -14.24
CA LYS A 429 11.71 31.19 -15.52
C LYS A 429 12.68 30.21 -16.19
N ILE A 430 12.15 29.14 -16.75
CA ILE A 430 12.85 28.24 -17.68
C ILE A 430 12.56 28.71 -19.09
N LYS A 431 13.64 28.95 -19.85
CA LYS A 431 13.61 29.34 -21.27
C LYS A 431 14.42 28.35 -22.05
#